data_54e62513fef6b258ca28356d21e792d4
#
_entry.id   54e62513fef6b258ca28356d21e792d4
#
_cell.length_a   1.000
_cell.length_b   1.000
_cell.length_c   1.000
_cell.angle_alpha   90.00
_cell.angle_beta   90.00
_cell.angle_gamma   90.00
#
_symmetry.space_group_name_H-M   'P 1'
#
loop_
_entity.id
_entity.type
_entity.pdbx_description
1 polymer ?
#
loop_
_entity_poly.entity_id
_entity_poly.type
_entity_poly.pdbx_seq_one_letter_code
_entity_poly.pdbx_strand_id
1 'polypeptide(L)'
;MNTQPFILVIDDEIQMRRLLKMTLENGGYSYAEAENGELGLMEAVQKKPDAIILDLGLPDMDGVGVLKRLREWSKTPVLVLSVRDNEKQKVSALDAGADDYVTKPFGQEELLARLRVLLRRSPENPESPIFENGNLTVDFSARQVLVKGEEVKLTSTEYSLLKLLIQHAGKVVTHRQILHEIWGPGTEERTQYLRVYMTHLRQKIESNPDKPQHIKTESGIGYRFSLL
;
A
#
# COMPACT_ATOMS: atom_id res chain seq x y z
N MET A 1 -8.00 -25.10 8.80
CA MET A 1 -7.13 -24.71 9.92
C MET A 1 -6.80 -23.24 9.70
N ASN A 2 -7.30 -22.35 10.57
CA ASN A 2 -6.98 -20.92 10.45
C ASN A 2 -5.58 -20.72 11.04
N THR A 3 -4.55 -20.80 10.19
CA THR A 3 -3.17 -20.51 10.61
C THR A 3 -3.08 -19.01 10.85
N GLN A 4 -2.61 -18.60 12.03
CA GLN A 4 -2.33 -17.20 12.33
C GLN A 4 -1.33 -16.65 11.32
N PRO A 5 -1.59 -15.48 10.70
CA PRO A 5 -0.64 -14.88 9.77
C PRO A 5 0.70 -14.62 10.46
N PHE A 6 1.78 -14.88 9.74
CA PHE A 6 3.14 -14.82 10.25
C PHE A 6 3.85 -13.57 9.77
N ILE A 7 4.31 -12.73 10.70
CA ILE A 7 4.90 -11.42 10.44
C ILE A 7 6.39 -11.43 10.80
N LEU A 8 7.23 -11.02 9.85
CA LEU A 8 8.65 -10.76 10.11
C LEU A 8 8.86 -9.27 10.38
N VAL A 9 9.53 -8.95 11.48
CA VAL A 9 9.93 -7.58 11.83
C VAL A 9 11.42 -7.42 11.65
N ILE A 10 11.83 -6.39 10.90
CA ILE A 10 13.24 -6.02 10.66
C ILE A 10 13.43 -4.61 11.20
N ASP A 11 14.07 -4.48 12.34
CA ASP A 11 14.32 -3.21 13.03
C ASP A 11 15.52 -3.40 13.98
N ASP A 12 16.47 -2.49 14.02
CA ASP A 12 17.66 -2.60 14.87
C ASP A 12 17.40 -2.26 16.35
N GLU A 13 16.38 -1.45 16.61
CA GLU A 13 16.01 -1.03 17.96
C GLU A 13 15.32 -2.14 18.74
N ILE A 14 15.99 -2.69 19.75
CA ILE A 14 15.43 -3.75 20.61
C ILE A 14 14.10 -3.35 21.29
N GLN A 15 13.95 -2.07 21.63
CA GLN A 15 12.72 -1.56 22.27
C GLN A 15 11.56 -1.56 21.28
N MET A 16 11.83 -1.18 20.03
CA MET A 16 10.84 -1.22 18.95
C MET A 16 10.42 -2.65 18.65
N ARG A 17 11.37 -3.59 18.53
CA ARG A 17 11.05 -5.01 18.32
C ARG A 17 10.18 -5.57 19.44
N ARG A 18 10.46 -5.22 20.70
CA ARG A 18 9.63 -5.63 21.85
C ARG A 18 8.21 -5.06 21.79
N LEU A 19 8.07 -3.77 21.45
CA LEU A 19 6.77 -3.13 21.28
C LEU A 19 5.97 -3.81 20.17
N LEU A 20 6.59 -4.03 19.02
CA LEU A 20 5.96 -4.68 17.86
C LEU A 20 5.57 -6.12 18.19
N LYS A 21 6.43 -6.88 18.88
CA LYS A 21 6.11 -8.22 19.35
C LYS A 21 4.81 -8.24 20.16
N MET A 22 4.74 -7.45 21.22
CA MET A 22 3.54 -7.38 22.07
C MET A 22 2.30 -6.97 21.27
N THR A 23 2.44 -5.99 20.36
CA THR A 23 1.35 -5.51 19.54
C THR A 23 0.84 -6.59 18.57
N LEU A 24 1.75 -7.31 17.93
CA LEU A 24 1.41 -8.37 16.99
C LEU A 24 0.80 -9.59 17.67
N GLU A 25 1.38 -10.05 18.77
CA GLU A 25 0.85 -11.17 19.55
C GLU A 25 -0.56 -10.87 20.08
N ASN A 26 -0.79 -9.66 20.60
CA ASN A 26 -2.12 -9.20 21.02
C ASN A 26 -3.10 -9.08 19.83
N GLY A 27 -2.60 -8.78 18.65
CA GLY A 27 -3.37 -8.74 17.40
C GLY A 27 -3.66 -10.11 16.79
N GLY A 28 -3.17 -11.20 17.39
CA GLY A 28 -3.38 -12.57 16.90
C GLY A 28 -2.45 -12.97 15.75
N TYR A 29 -1.27 -12.37 15.65
CA TYR A 29 -0.25 -12.68 14.65
C TYR A 29 0.89 -13.51 15.26
N SER A 30 1.45 -14.43 14.45
CA SER A 30 2.73 -15.06 14.72
C SER A 30 3.87 -14.10 14.35
N TYR A 31 5.01 -14.22 15.02
CA TYR A 31 6.07 -13.23 14.95
C TYR A 31 7.46 -13.85 14.82
N ALA A 32 8.32 -13.22 14.03
CA ALA A 32 9.77 -13.36 14.07
C ALA A 32 10.44 -11.99 13.96
N GLU A 33 11.69 -11.89 14.37
CA GLU A 33 12.46 -10.65 14.33
C GLU A 33 13.83 -10.84 13.71
N ALA A 34 14.34 -9.75 13.12
CA ALA A 34 15.71 -9.60 12.67
C ALA A 34 16.21 -8.20 13.08
N GLU A 35 17.47 -8.11 13.50
CA GLU A 35 18.05 -6.86 13.99
C GLU A 35 18.82 -6.07 12.93
N ASN A 36 18.88 -6.58 11.71
CA ASN A 36 19.53 -5.91 10.58
C ASN A 36 18.99 -6.45 9.25
N GLY A 37 19.34 -5.80 8.14
CA GLY A 37 18.83 -6.10 6.82
C GLY A 37 19.24 -7.47 6.28
N GLU A 38 20.48 -7.87 6.46
CA GLU A 38 20.97 -9.18 5.99
C GLU A 38 20.23 -10.34 6.70
N LEU A 39 20.11 -10.28 8.03
CA LEU A 39 19.34 -11.27 8.78
C LEU A 39 17.88 -11.25 8.36
N GLY A 40 17.31 -10.06 8.14
CA GLY A 40 15.92 -9.92 7.67
C GLY A 40 15.68 -10.60 6.33
N LEU A 41 16.57 -10.44 5.37
CA LEU A 41 16.47 -11.09 4.07
C LEU A 41 16.60 -12.62 4.20
N MET A 42 17.53 -13.11 5.03
CA MET A 42 17.68 -14.55 5.29
C MET A 42 16.42 -15.15 5.93
N GLU A 43 15.89 -14.51 6.96
CA GLU A 43 14.66 -14.92 7.64
C GLU A 43 13.45 -14.92 6.69
N ALA A 44 13.36 -13.92 5.81
CA ALA A 44 12.29 -13.86 4.81
C ALA A 44 12.32 -15.03 3.83
N VAL A 45 13.51 -15.47 3.41
CA VAL A 45 13.66 -16.67 2.55
C VAL A 45 13.25 -17.94 3.29
N GLN A 46 13.74 -18.10 4.52
CA GLN A 46 13.57 -19.34 5.28
C GLN A 46 12.14 -19.51 5.80
N LYS A 47 11.56 -18.46 6.34
CA LYS A 47 10.27 -18.49 7.05
C LYS A 47 9.07 -18.13 6.20
N LYS A 48 9.28 -17.51 5.03
CA LYS A 48 8.22 -17.12 4.08
C LYS A 48 7.07 -16.39 4.78
N PRO A 49 7.31 -15.23 5.39
CA PRO A 49 6.28 -14.49 6.13
C PRO A 49 5.13 -14.05 5.22
N ASP A 50 3.94 -13.89 5.82
CA ASP A 50 2.76 -13.36 5.15
C ASP A 50 2.85 -11.85 4.94
N ALA A 51 3.58 -11.13 5.82
CA ALA A 51 3.97 -9.73 5.64
C ALA A 51 5.27 -9.43 6.39
N ILE A 52 5.93 -8.33 5.99
CA ILE A 52 7.16 -7.82 6.62
C ILE A 52 6.91 -6.41 7.12
N ILE A 53 7.34 -6.12 8.36
CA ILE A 53 7.46 -4.77 8.90
C ILE A 53 8.94 -4.42 8.84
N LEU A 54 9.29 -3.33 8.16
CA LEU A 54 10.68 -2.96 7.88
C LEU A 54 10.98 -1.55 8.34
N ASP A 55 11.95 -1.39 9.22
CA ASP A 55 12.55 -0.08 9.48
C ASP A 55 13.51 0.31 8.35
N LEU A 56 13.58 1.59 8.04
CA LEU A 56 14.49 2.10 7.01
C LEU A 56 15.90 2.42 7.54
N GLY A 57 16.02 2.65 8.86
CA GLY A 57 17.27 3.07 9.50
C GLY A 57 18.13 1.92 10.02
N LEU A 58 18.37 0.89 9.21
CA LEU A 58 19.14 -0.28 9.63
C LEU A 58 20.66 0.00 9.63
N PRO A 59 21.45 -0.68 10.49
CA PRO A 59 22.86 -0.39 10.69
C PRO A 59 23.78 -0.90 9.57
N ASP A 60 23.35 -1.95 8.85
CA ASP A 60 24.15 -2.65 7.85
C ASP A 60 23.85 -2.21 6.42
N MET A 61 22.60 -1.84 6.15
CA MET A 61 22.19 -1.34 4.84
C MET A 61 20.94 -0.46 4.96
N ASP A 62 20.74 0.45 4.00
CA ASP A 62 19.50 1.23 3.90
C ASP A 62 18.30 0.30 3.66
N GLY A 63 17.20 0.51 4.39
CA GLY A 63 15.98 -0.27 4.23
C GLY A 63 15.40 -0.24 2.81
N VAL A 64 15.64 0.82 2.03
CA VAL A 64 15.32 0.85 0.59
C VAL A 64 16.14 -0.19 -0.18
N GLY A 65 17.38 -0.42 0.23
CA GLY A 65 18.23 -1.49 -0.31
C GLY A 65 17.69 -2.87 0.01
N VAL A 66 17.21 -3.09 1.25
CA VAL A 66 16.51 -4.33 1.65
C VAL A 66 15.29 -4.56 0.75
N LEU A 67 14.45 -3.54 0.54
CA LEU A 67 13.27 -3.61 -0.33
C LEU A 67 13.63 -4.04 -1.75
N LYS A 68 14.63 -3.39 -2.37
CA LYS A 68 15.05 -3.73 -3.73
C LYS A 68 15.50 -5.18 -3.84
N ARG A 69 16.35 -5.65 -2.93
CA ARG A 69 16.81 -7.05 -2.89
C ARG A 69 15.66 -8.03 -2.65
N LEU A 70 14.73 -7.69 -1.75
CA LEU A 70 13.53 -8.50 -1.49
C LEU A 70 12.67 -8.63 -2.76
N ARG A 71 12.45 -7.56 -3.49
CA ARG A 71 11.61 -7.52 -4.70
C ARG A 71 12.18 -8.28 -5.90
N GLU A 72 13.46 -8.62 -5.91
CA GLU A 72 14.05 -9.49 -6.92
C GLU A 72 13.44 -10.90 -6.93
N TRP A 73 12.94 -11.36 -5.79
CA TRP A 73 12.45 -12.73 -5.64
C TRP A 73 11.12 -12.87 -4.86
N SER A 74 10.63 -11.83 -4.18
CA SER A 74 9.44 -11.90 -3.32
C SER A 74 8.46 -10.77 -3.56
N LYS A 75 7.17 -11.13 -3.59
CA LYS A 75 6.03 -10.21 -3.58
C LYS A 75 5.38 -10.07 -2.21
N THR A 76 6.00 -10.60 -1.15
CA THR A 76 5.50 -10.48 0.23
C THR A 76 5.21 -9.02 0.57
N PRO A 77 4.01 -8.68 1.07
CA PRO A 77 3.67 -7.32 1.45
C PRO A 77 4.65 -6.75 2.48
N VAL A 78 5.08 -5.50 2.27
CA VAL A 78 6.00 -4.79 3.18
C VAL A 78 5.38 -3.51 3.68
N LEU A 79 5.26 -3.39 5.01
CA LEU A 79 4.91 -2.19 5.74
C LEU A 79 6.17 -1.52 6.25
N VAL A 80 6.45 -0.32 5.78
CA VAL A 80 7.66 0.43 6.18
C VAL A 80 7.38 1.26 7.43
N LEU A 81 8.31 1.24 8.38
CA LEU A 81 8.35 2.21 9.48
C LEU A 81 9.23 3.39 9.09
N SER A 82 8.74 4.62 9.25
CA SER A 82 9.41 5.82 8.78
C SER A 82 9.33 6.93 9.82
N VAL A 83 10.34 7.80 9.91
CA VAL A 83 10.26 9.02 10.72
C VAL A 83 9.38 10.09 10.07
N ARG A 84 8.78 10.96 10.90
CA ARG A 84 7.71 11.89 10.51
C ARG A 84 8.08 12.84 9.37
N ASP A 85 9.30 13.34 9.34
CA ASP A 85 9.70 14.45 8.47
C ASP A 85 10.46 14.01 7.19
N ASN A 86 10.46 12.70 6.89
CA ASN A 86 11.22 12.19 5.74
C ASN A 86 10.30 11.73 4.59
N GLU A 87 9.61 12.71 3.98
CA GLU A 87 8.73 12.45 2.82
C GLU A 87 9.47 11.82 1.64
N LYS A 88 10.70 12.29 1.36
CA LYS A 88 11.52 11.72 0.29
C LYS A 88 11.85 10.25 0.51
N GLN A 89 12.12 9.86 1.75
CA GLN A 89 12.42 8.48 2.10
C GLN A 89 11.17 7.59 1.97
N LYS A 90 9.98 8.09 2.36
CA LYS A 90 8.70 7.39 2.17
C LYS A 90 8.41 7.14 0.69
N VAL A 91 8.55 8.17 -0.14
CA VAL A 91 8.38 8.06 -1.59
C VAL A 91 9.38 7.06 -2.17
N SER A 92 10.66 7.16 -1.79
CA SER A 92 11.70 6.23 -2.25
C SER A 92 11.42 4.78 -1.86
N ALA A 93 10.91 4.53 -0.64
CA ALA A 93 10.54 3.19 -0.19
C ALA A 93 9.35 2.63 -0.98
N LEU A 94 8.30 3.44 -1.20
CA LEU A 94 7.13 3.03 -1.99
C LEU A 94 7.52 2.76 -3.45
N ASP A 95 8.35 3.62 -4.05
CA ASP A 95 8.87 3.41 -5.41
C ASP A 95 9.78 2.18 -5.51
N ALA A 96 10.46 1.81 -4.41
CA ALA A 96 11.25 0.59 -4.32
C ALA A 96 10.40 -0.68 -4.06
N GLY A 97 9.09 -0.52 -3.92
CA GLY A 97 8.14 -1.63 -3.80
C GLY A 97 7.60 -1.88 -2.39
N ALA A 98 7.70 -0.92 -1.45
CA ALA A 98 6.91 -0.98 -0.23
C ALA A 98 5.42 -0.86 -0.57
N ASP A 99 4.57 -1.57 0.16
CA ASP A 99 3.13 -1.56 -0.08
C ASP A 99 2.41 -0.45 0.72
N ASP A 100 2.91 -0.11 1.90
CA ASP A 100 2.42 0.97 2.75
C ASP A 100 3.52 1.44 3.71
N TYR A 101 3.24 2.50 4.45
CA TYR A 101 4.13 3.01 5.51
C TYR A 101 3.35 3.42 6.76
N VAL A 102 4.04 3.42 7.89
CA VAL A 102 3.59 3.98 9.18
C VAL A 102 4.64 4.95 9.69
N THR A 103 4.20 6.10 10.14
CA THR A 103 5.10 7.15 10.65
C THR A 103 5.33 7.01 12.15
N LYS A 104 6.59 6.92 12.57
CA LYS A 104 6.99 6.96 14.00
C LYS A 104 6.81 8.38 14.57
N PRO A 105 6.22 8.56 15.78
CA PRO A 105 5.54 7.55 16.60
C PRO A 105 4.15 7.19 16.05
N PHE A 106 3.75 5.94 16.20
CA PHE A 106 2.47 5.42 15.72
C PHE A 106 1.63 4.79 16.83
N GLY A 107 0.32 4.76 16.62
CA GLY A 107 -0.61 4.01 17.47
C GLY A 107 -0.63 2.52 17.11
N GLN A 108 -0.79 1.65 18.13
CA GLN A 108 -0.89 0.21 17.91
C GLN A 108 -2.07 -0.15 17.00
N GLU A 109 -3.21 0.51 17.17
CA GLU A 109 -4.40 0.29 16.36
C GLU A 109 -4.18 0.67 14.86
N GLU A 110 -3.44 1.76 14.60
CA GLU A 110 -3.09 2.18 13.25
C GLU A 110 -2.21 1.12 12.58
N LEU A 111 -1.16 0.65 13.25
CA LEU A 111 -0.27 -0.39 12.74
C LEU A 111 -1.07 -1.66 12.38
N LEU A 112 -1.90 -2.14 13.32
CA LEU A 112 -2.70 -3.34 13.12
C LEU A 112 -3.76 -3.15 12.01
N ALA A 113 -4.34 -1.96 11.89
CA ALA A 113 -5.29 -1.68 10.81
C ALA A 113 -4.62 -1.75 9.44
N ARG A 114 -3.44 -1.13 9.28
CA ARG A 114 -2.67 -1.18 8.03
C ARG A 114 -2.21 -2.60 7.70
N LEU A 115 -1.73 -3.34 8.70
CA LEU A 115 -1.31 -4.72 8.53
C LEU A 115 -2.48 -5.62 8.07
N ARG A 116 -3.68 -5.45 8.66
CA ARG A 116 -4.88 -6.16 8.21
C ARG A 116 -5.21 -5.88 6.75
N VAL A 117 -5.07 -4.64 6.30
CA VAL A 117 -5.29 -4.26 4.90
C VAL A 117 -4.27 -4.95 3.99
N LEU A 118 -2.99 -4.96 4.37
CA LEU A 118 -1.93 -5.59 3.59
C LEU A 118 -2.08 -7.11 3.48
N LEU A 119 -2.57 -7.75 4.54
CA LEU A 119 -2.81 -9.19 4.60
C LEU A 119 -4.11 -9.61 3.89
N ARG A 120 -5.03 -8.67 3.64
CA ARG A 120 -6.12 -8.96 2.71
C ARG A 120 -5.50 -9.22 1.35
N ARG A 121 -5.63 -10.44 0.86
CA ARG A 121 -5.31 -10.69 -0.54
C ARG A 121 -6.12 -9.68 -1.36
N SER A 122 -5.43 -8.83 -2.12
CA SER A 122 -6.09 -8.07 -3.18
C SER A 122 -7.01 -9.05 -3.90
N PRO A 123 -8.16 -8.64 -4.39
CA PRO A 123 -8.97 -9.48 -5.26
C PRO A 123 -8.20 -9.75 -6.56
N GLU A 124 -7.06 -10.44 -6.46
CA GLU A 124 -6.44 -11.20 -7.53
C GLU A 124 -7.27 -12.48 -7.73
N ASN A 125 -8.59 -12.30 -7.80
CA ASN A 125 -9.40 -13.37 -8.33
C ASN A 125 -9.65 -13.04 -9.80
N PRO A 126 -8.88 -13.63 -10.74
CA PRO A 126 -9.15 -13.47 -12.16
C PRO A 126 -10.52 -14.04 -12.57
N GLU A 127 -11.23 -14.68 -11.64
CA GLU A 127 -12.54 -15.29 -11.85
C GLU A 127 -13.72 -14.33 -11.67
N SER A 128 -13.54 -13.17 -11.04
CA SER A 128 -14.60 -12.16 -10.98
C SER A 128 -14.16 -10.89 -11.70
N PRO A 129 -14.73 -10.61 -12.88
CA PRO A 129 -14.47 -9.35 -13.59
C PRO A 129 -15.09 -8.14 -12.88
N ILE A 130 -15.89 -8.36 -11.83
CA ILE A 130 -16.63 -7.33 -11.09
C ILE A 130 -15.95 -7.07 -9.76
N PHE A 131 -15.62 -5.81 -9.51
CA PHE A 131 -15.13 -5.29 -8.24
C PHE A 131 -16.22 -4.48 -7.56
N GLU A 132 -16.49 -4.77 -6.29
CA GLU A 132 -17.46 -4.05 -5.47
C GLU A 132 -16.80 -3.48 -4.22
N ASN A 133 -17.09 -2.21 -3.92
CA ASN A 133 -16.60 -1.52 -2.74
C ASN A 133 -17.59 -0.45 -2.28
N GLY A 134 -18.37 -0.74 -1.25
CA GLY A 134 -19.43 0.14 -0.78
C GLY A 134 -20.48 0.40 -1.88
N ASN A 135 -20.59 1.65 -2.32
CA ASN A 135 -21.53 2.06 -3.37
C ASN A 135 -20.94 2.06 -4.79
N LEU A 136 -19.68 1.66 -4.93
CA LEU A 136 -18.96 1.60 -6.21
C LEU A 136 -18.89 0.16 -6.70
N THR A 137 -19.32 -0.06 -7.94
CA THR A 137 -19.17 -1.33 -8.67
C THR A 137 -18.43 -1.07 -9.99
N VAL A 138 -17.40 -1.87 -10.28
CA VAL A 138 -16.64 -1.78 -11.54
C VAL A 138 -16.61 -3.13 -12.20
N ASP A 139 -17.22 -3.23 -13.39
CA ASP A 139 -17.07 -4.37 -14.28
C ASP A 139 -15.91 -4.12 -15.24
N PHE A 140 -14.80 -4.81 -15.04
CA PHE A 140 -13.60 -4.66 -15.87
C PHE A 140 -13.76 -5.26 -17.27
N SER A 141 -14.64 -6.26 -17.44
CA SER A 141 -14.90 -6.88 -18.75
C SER A 141 -15.75 -5.97 -19.62
N ALA A 142 -16.81 -5.41 -19.06
CA ALA A 142 -17.70 -4.46 -19.74
C ALA A 142 -17.14 -3.03 -19.76
N ARG A 143 -16.07 -2.72 -19.00
CA ARG A 143 -15.57 -1.36 -18.72
C ARG A 143 -16.65 -0.44 -18.18
N GLN A 144 -17.57 -0.98 -17.39
CA GLN A 144 -18.69 -0.26 -16.82
C GLN A 144 -18.40 0.11 -15.35
N VAL A 145 -18.79 1.31 -14.98
CA VAL A 145 -18.67 1.82 -13.61
C VAL A 145 -20.04 2.24 -13.12
N LEU A 146 -20.47 1.70 -11.98
CA LEU A 146 -21.72 2.05 -11.34
C LEU A 146 -21.45 2.68 -9.97
N VAL A 147 -22.17 3.75 -9.65
CA VAL A 147 -22.21 4.36 -8.32
C VAL A 147 -23.65 4.33 -7.83
N LYS A 148 -23.91 3.66 -6.71
CA LYS A 148 -25.27 3.41 -6.19
C LYS A 148 -26.20 2.74 -7.22
N GLY A 149 -25.64 1.89 -8.08
CA GLY A 149 -26.37 1.21 -9.14
C GLY A 149 -26.61 2.01 -10.42
N GLU A 150 -26.23 3.29 -10.46
CA GLU A 150 -26.35 4.14 -11.64
C GLU A 150 -25.03 4.19 -12.42
N GLU A 151 -25.12 4.08 -13.74
CA GLU A 151 -23.92 4.11 -14.59
C GLU A 151 -23.27 5.49 -14.64
N VAL A 152 -21.96 5.53 -14.39
CA VAL A 152 -21.15 6.74 -14.44
C VAL A 152 -20.17 6.68 -15.61
N LYS A 153 -20.25 7.65 -16.51
CA LYS A 153 -19.36 7.74 -17.68
C LYS A 153 -18.02 8.35 -17.30
N LEU A 154 -16.98 7.53 -17.37
CA LEU A 154 -15.58 7.95 -17.22
C LEU A 154 -14.92 8.12 -18.59
N THR A 155 -14.03 9.11 -18.69
CA THR A 155 -13.10 9.20 -19.82
C THR A 155 -12.10 8.04 -19.74
N SER A 156 -11.38 7.77 -20.84
CA SER A 156 -10.38 6.69 -20.87
C SER A 156 -9.30 6.86 -19.79
N THR A 157 -8.84 8.09 -19.55
CA THR A 157 -7.83 8.38 -18.53
C THR A 157 -8.38 8.19 -17.12
N GLU A 158 -9.59 8.69 -16.83
CA GLU A 158 -10.24 8.50 -15.53
C GLU A 158 -10.47 7.01 -15.22
N TYR A 159 -10.91 6.23 -16.23
CA TYR A 159 -11.08 4.80 -16.07
C TYR A 159 -9.75 4.09 -15.80
N SER A 160 -8.68 4.45 -16.53
CA SER A 160 -7.35 3.89 -16.31
C SER A 160 -6.82 4.20 -14.93
N LEU A 161 -7.02 5.43 -14.44
CA LEU A 161 -6.68 5.85 -13.07
C LEU A 161 -7.46 5.04 -12.03
N LEU A 162 -8.78 4.90 -12.18
CA LEU A 162 -9.61 4.11 -11.28
C LEU A 162 -9.15 2.66 -11.26
N LYS A 163 -8.94 2.05 -12.43
CA LYS A 163 -8.46 0.67 -12.56
C LYS A 163 -7.13 0.47 -11.86
N LEU A 164 -6.15 1.36 -12.10
CA LEU A 164 -4.83 1.30 -11.45
C LEU A 164 -4.95 1.36 -9.93
N LEU A 165 -5.75 2.29 -9.41
CA LEU A 165 -5.94 2.46 -7.98
C LEU A 165 -6.65 1.25 -7.34
N ILE A 166 -7.63 0.65 -8.02
CA ILE A 166 -8.31 -0.57 -7.56
C ILE A 166 -7.35 -1.77 -7.58
N GLN A 167 -6.50 -1.91 -8.58
CA GLN A 167 -5.48 -2.96 -8.64
C GLN A 167 -4.50 -2.88 -7.45
N HIS A 168 -4.30 -1.67 -6.92
CA HIS A 168 -3.48 -1.42 -5.74
C HIS A 168 -4.32 -1.07 -4.51
N ALA A 169 -5.57 -1.57 -4.43
CA ALA A 169 -6.47 -1.22 -3.34
C ALA A 169 -5.85 -1.53 -1.96
N GLY A 170 -5.97 -0.56 -1.05
CA GLY A 170 -5.36 -0.61 0.28
C GLY A 170 -3.91 -0.13 0.34
N LYS A 171 -3.20 -0.07 -0.79
CA LYS A 171 -1.79 0.36 -0.87
C LYS A 171 -1.69 1.83 -1.29
N VAL A 172 -0.58 2.47 -0.95
CA VAL A 172 -0.26 3.82 -1.45
C VAL A 172 0.39 3.69 -2.82
N VAL A 173 -0.15 4.40 -3.81
CA VAL A 173 0.46 4.55 -5.13
C VAL A 173 1.03 5.95 -5.25
N THR A 174 2.33 6.07 -5.49
CA THR A 174 3.00 7.38 -5.54
C THR A 174 2.57 8.18 -6.78
N HIS A 175 2.70 9.51 -6.72
CA HIS A 175 2.47 10.37 -7.89
C HIS A 175 3.28 9.89 -9.09
N ARG A 176 4.54 9.52 -8.86
CA ARG A 176 5.46 9.04 -9.88
C ARG A 176 4.98 7.75 -10.52
N GLN A 177 4.59 6.75 -9.72
CA GLN A 177 4.05 5.48 -10.22
C GLN A 177 2.80 5.71 -11.08
N ILE A 178 1.85 6.53 -10.58
CA ILE A 178 0.61 6.82 -11.34
C ILE A 178 0.93 7.51 -12.66
N LEU A 179 1.79 8.53 -12.65
CA LEU A 179 2.16 9.27 -13.86
C LEU A 179 2.85 8.37 -14.87
N HIS A 180 3.77 7.54 -14.42
CA HIS A 180 4.48 6.59 -15.27
C HIS A 180 3.54 5.57 -15.92
N GLU A 181 2.64 4.95 -15.14
CA GLU A 181 1.71 3.93 -15.63
C GLU A 181 0.64 4.47 -16.59
N ILE A 182 0.15 5.69 -16.35
CA ILE A 182 -0.95 6.27 -17.14
C ILE A 182 -0.46 7.05 -18.37
N TRP A 183 0.66 7.77 -18.25
CA TRP A 183 1.18 8.66 -19.31
C TRP A 183 2.58 8.28 -19.82
N GLY A 184 3.18 7.23 -19.25
CA GLY A 184 4.50 6.75 -19.65
C GLY A 184 5.68 7.49 -18.99
N PRO A 185 6.92 7.04 -19.27
CA PRO A 185 8.13 7.62 -18.70
C PRO A 185 8.33 9.09 -19.11
N GLY A 186 8.97 9.87 -18.24
CA GLY A 186 9.24 11.29 -18.45
C GLY A 186 8.09 12.23 -18.13
N THR A 187 7.06 11.73 -17.45
CA THR A 187 5.88 12.54 -17.05
C THR A 187 5.83 12.87 -15.56
N GLU A 188 6.86 12.45 -14.81
CA GLU A 188 6.89 12.45 -13.33
C GLU A 188 6.70 13.85 -12.71
N GLU A 189 7.02 14.91 -13.44
CA GLU A 189 6.84 16.31 -12.98
C GLU A 189 5.42 16.84 -13.17
N ARG A 190 4.55 16.11 -13.87
CA ARG A 190 3.20 16.57 -14.23
C ARG A 190 2.15 16.31 -13.14
N THR A 191 2.53 16.43 -11.87
CA THR A 191 1.63 16.19 -10.72
C THR A 191 0.39 17.11 -10.72
N GLN A 192 0.48 18.29 -11.31
CA GLN A 192 -0.67 19.20 -11.46
C GLN A 192 -1.78 18.59 -12.32
N TYR A 193 -1.42 17.93 -13.43
CA TYR A 193 -2.39 17.24 -14.31
C TYR A 193 -3.07 16.11 -13.56
N LEU A 194 -2.28 15.29 -12.84
CA LEU A 194 -2.83 14.22 -12.03
C LEU A 194 -3.85 14.70 -11.01
N ARG A 195 -3.60 15.83 -10.34
CA ARG A 195 -4.53 16.42 -9.37
C ARG A 195 -5.89 16.79 -10.02
N VAL A 196 -5.86 17.34 -11.23
CA VAL A 196 -7.09 17.69 -11.97
C VAL A 196 -7.90 16.43 -12.28
N TYR A 197 -7.26 15.37 -12.81
CA TYR A 197 -7.95 14.11 -13.08
C TYR A 197 -8.49 13.45 -11.82
N MET A 198 -7.74 13.48 -10.70
CA MET A 198 -8.22 12.97 -9.42
C MET A 198 -9.43 13.75 -8.89
N THR A 199 -9.46 15.07 -9.09
CA THR A 199 -10.62 15.89 -8.74
C THR A 199 -11.83 15.48 -9.58
N HIS A 200 -11.70 15.38 -10.90
CA HIS A 200 -12.79 14.95 -11.78
C HIS A 200 -13.27 13.53 -11.48
N LEU A 201 -12.34 12.60 -11.23
CA LEU A 201 -12.69 11.23 -10.88
C LEU A 201 -13.49 11.20 -9.57
N ARG A 202 -13.05 11.92 -8.53
CA ARG A 202 -13.79 12.04 -7.26
C ARG A 202 -15.18 12.61 -7.43
N GLN A 203 -15.33 13.67 -8.26
CA GLN A 203 -16.65 14.25 -8.55
C GLN A 203 -17.63 13.23 -9.12
N LYS A 204 -17.13 12.21 -9.81
CA LYS A 204 -17.95 11.19 -10.46
C LYS A 204 -18.25 9.98 -9.58
N ILE A 205 -17.29 9.57 -8.73
CA ILE A 205 -17.42 8.31 -7.99
C ILE A 205 -17.66 8.46 -6.49
N GLU A 206 -17.34 9.64 -5.91
CA GLU A 206 -17.51 9.87 -4.48
C GLU A 206 -18.87 10.48 -4.18
N SER A 207 -19.50 10.07 -3.10
CA SER A 207 -20.73 10.72 -2.61
C SER A 207 -20.47 12.15 -2.13
N ASN A 208 -19.27 12.43 -1.63
CA ASN A 208 -18.80 13.77 -1.27
C ASN A 208 -17.32 13.91 -1.67
N PRO A 209 -17.02 14.63 -2.78
CA PRO A 209 -15.66 14.81 -3.28
C PRO A 209 -14.70 15.48 -2.29
N ASP A 210 -15.21 16.36 -1.39
CA ASP A 210 -14.39 17.05 -0.38
C ASP A 210 -14.04 16.14 0.80
N LYS A 211 -14.83 15.06 1.02
CA LYS A 211 -14.59 14.03 2.02
C LYS A 211 -14.59 12.65 1.37
N PRO A 212 -13.62 12.38 0.50
CA PRO A 212 -13.61 11.17 -0.31
C PRO A 212 -13.48 9.92 0.57
N GLN A 213 -14.25 8.89 0.26
CA GLN A 213 -14.20 7.59 0.95
C GLN A 213 -13.34 6.57 0.20
N HIS A 214 -13.45 6.54 -1.13
CA HIS A 214 -12.70 5.59 -1.96
C HIS A 214 -11.27 6.05 -2.23
N ILE A 215 -11.07 7.29 -2.72
CA ILE A 215 -9.74 7.77 -3.09
C ILE A 215 -9.21 8.75 -2.04
N LYS A 216 -8.31 8.30 -1.17
CA LYS A 216 -7.64 9.13 -0.16
C LYS A 216 -6.39 9.79 -0.75
N THR A 217 -6.09 11.01 -0.30
CA THR A 217 -4.84 11.69 -0.63
C THR A 217 -3.83 11.41 0.47
N GLU A 218 -2.67 10.87 0.10
CA GLU A 218 -1.48 10.81 0.94
C GLU A 218 -0.61 12.02 0.60
N SER A 219 -0.68 13.05 1.45
CA SER A 219 -0.08 14.36 1.18
C SER A 219 1.40 14.25 0.81
N GLY A 220 1.79 14.91 -0.30
CA GLY A 220 3.14 14.88 -0.85
C GLY A 220 3.59 13.56 -1.47
N ILE A 221 2.85 12.47 -1.28
CA ILE A 221 3.25 11.12 -1.68
C ILE A 221 2.45 10.63 -2.90
N GLY A 222 1.11 10.59 -2.78
CA GLY A 222 0.28 10.00 -3.82
C GLY A 222 -1.17 9.81 -3.39
N TYR A 223 -1.74 8.70 -3.81
CA TYR A 223 -3.13 8.36 -3.54
C TYR A 223 -3.27 6.91 -3.09
N ARG A 224 -4.30 6.64 -2.30
CA ARG A 224 -4.69 5.30 -1.83
C ARG A 224 -6.16 5.06 -2.16
N PHE A 225 -6.48 3.90 -2.72
CA PHE A 225 -7.85 3.42 -2.81
C PHE A 225 -8.19 2.67 -1.52
N SER A 226 -9.19 3.17 -0.79
CA SER A 226 -9.63 2.58 0.49
C SER A 226 -10.66 1.48 0.25
N LEU A 227 -10.48 0.34 0.90
CA LEU A 227 -11.49 -0.71 0.98
C LEU A 227 -12.46 -0.37 2.13
N LEU A 228 -13.76 -0.35 1.86
CA LEU A 228 -14.86 -0.02 2.77
C LEU A 228 -15.49 -1.28 3.37
#